data_ea62771709865264a2fac86e40ca80d1
#
_entry.id   ea62771709865264a2fac86e40ca80d1
#
_cell.length_a   1.000
_cell.length_b   1.000
_cell.length_c   1.000
_cell.angle_alpha   90.00
_cell.angle_beta   90.00
_cell.angle_gamma   90.00
#
_symmetry.space_group_name_H-M   'P 1'
#
loop_
_entity.id
_entity.type
_entity.pdbx_description
1 polymer ?
#
loop_
_entity_poly.entity_id
_entity_poly.type
_entity_poly.pdbx_seq_one_letter_code
_entity_poly.pdbx_strand_id
1 'polypeptide(L)'
;MGTRADFYVGLGSKADWIGSLLQDGSVWNIPIEILIQVNRIMFEELSIDFIKKCGGIVAQEDGKWPHLWSDSRMSDYSYIFHPGHEKVYMHQMGVNLLFDPVKILQGFSTIESNSFLDTPIFPVMRKETKIKTEEILKEYGYPYTATV
;
A
#
# COMPACT_ATOMS: atom_id res chain seq x y z
N MET A 1 9.87 -11.64 -11.74
CA MET A 1 8.88 -11.38 -10.68
C MET A 1 8.37 -9.96 -10.80
N GLY A 2 7.10 -9.78 -10.65
CA GLY A 2 6.50 -8.46 -10.73
C GLY A 2 6.67 -7.66 -9.44
N THR A 3 6.67 -6.34 -9.56
CA THR A 3 6.64 -5.42 -8.44
C THR A 3 5.20 -5.24 -8.01
N ARG A 4 4.87 -5.63 -6.79
CA ARG A 4 3.49 -5.60 -6.28
C ARG A 4 3.20 -4.30 -5.57
N ALA A 5 1.94 -3.87 -5.65
CA ALA A 5 1.48 -2.70 -4.92
C ALA A 5 0.07 -2.92 -4.40
N ASP A 6 -0.18 -2.47 -3.19
CA ASP A 6 -1.51 -2.51 -2.57
C ASP A 6 -2.01 -1.08 -2.41
N PHE A 7 -3.31 -0.88 -2.58
CA PHE A 7 -3.95 0.43 -2.48
C PHE A 7 -4.94 0.44 -1.33
N TYR A 8 -4.86 1.48 -0.51
CA TYR A 8 -5.70 1.62 0.69
C TYR A 8 -6.24 3.03 0.87
N VAL A 9 -7.34 3.12 1.61
CA VAL A 9 -7.78 4.36 2.24
C VAL A 9 -7.69 4.18 3.75
N GLY A 10 -6.94 5.05 4.42
CA GLY A 10 -6.71 4.97 5.86
C GLY A 10 -5.45 4.19 6.22
N LEU A 11 -5.12 4.19 7.50
CA LEU A 11 -3.94 3.55 8.06
C LEU A 11 -4.31 2.58 9.19
N GLY A 12 -3.39 1.64 9.45
CA GLY A 12 -3.54 0.70 10.54
C GLY A 12 -4.70 -0.28 10.35
N SER A 13 -5.28 -0.73 11.43
CA SER A 13 -6.34 -1.73 11.41
C SER A 13 -7.66 -1.25 10.80
N LYS A 14 -7.82 0.05 10.62
CA LYS A 14 -9.03 0.65 10.03
C LYS A 14 -8.88 0.98 8.55
N ALA A 15 -7.76 0.64 7.96
CA ALA A 15 -7.55 0.90 6.54
C ALA A 15 -8.45 0.01 5.70
N ASP A 16 -9.01 0.61 4.64
CA ASP A 16 -9.83 -0.10 3.67
C ASP A 16 -8.97 -0.45 2.46
N TRP A 17 -8.80 -1.74 2.23
CA TRP A 17 -8.10 -2.22 1.04
C TRP A 17 -8.98 -2.02 -0.20
N ILE A 18 -8.44 -1.32 -1.20
CA ILE A 18 -9.13 -1.01 -2.45
C ILE A 18 -8.81 -2.07 -3.52
N GLY A 19 -7.57 -2.47 -3.60
CA GLY A 19 -7.11 -3.42 -4.60
C GLY A 19 -5.61 -3.51 -4.66
N SER A 20 -5.11 -4.36 -5.56
CA SER A 20 -3.69 -4.64 -5.68
C SER A 20 -3.25 -4.83 -7.12
N LEU A 21 -2.03 -4.38 -7.41
CA LEU A 21 -1.31 -4.70 -8.63
C LEU A 21 -0.38 -5.87 -8.34
N LEU A 22 -0.34 -6.84 -9.25
CA LEU A 22 0.53 -8.00 -9.12
C LEU A 22 1.87 -7.78 -9.82
N GLN A 23 1.97 -6.72 -10.63
CA GLN A 23 3.19 -6.30 -11.32
C GLN A 23 3.15 -4.81 -11.64
N ASP A 24 4.31 -4.22 -11.92
CA ASP A 24 4.47 -2.83 -12.32
C ASP A 24 3.92 -1.82 -11.30
N GLY A 25 4.04 -2.16 -10.02
CA GLY A 25 3.54 -1.33 -8.93
C GLY A 25 4.48 -0.24 -8.43
N SER A 26 5.65 -0.04 -9.06
CA SER A 26 6.57 1.01 -8.61
C SER A 26 5.98 2.40 -8.87
N VAL A 27 6.42 3.38 -8.09
CA VAL A 27 5.89 4.74 -8.14
C VAL A 27 5.97 5.35 -9.56
N TRP A 28 6.96 4.95 -10.35
CA TRP A 28 7.15 5.44 -11.71
C TRP A 28 6.06 4.95 -12.69
N ASN A 29 5.37 3.88 -12.35
CA ASN A 29 4.32 3.28 -13.17
C ASN A 29 2.91 3.67 -12.73
N ILE A 30 2.77 4.36 -11.60
CA ILE A 30 1.46 4.80 -11.10
C ILE A 30 1.12 6.15 -11.74
N PRO A 31 -0.10 6.30 -12.31
CA PRO A 31 -0.52 7.60 -12.86
C PRO A 31 -0.41 8.72 -11.82
N ILE A 32 0.17 9.83 -12.24
CA ILE A 32 0.34 10.99 -11.35
C ILE A 32 -1.01 11.50 -10.84
N GLU A 33 -2.06 11.35 -11.62
CA GLU A 33 -3.42 11.74 -11.26
C GLU A 33 -3.91 11.04 -9.99
N ILE A 34 -3.44 9.83 -9.73
CA ILE A 34 -3.74 9.10 -8.50
C ILE A 34 -2.92 9.65 -7.35
N LEU A 35 -1.63 9.87 -7.59
CA LEU A 35 -0.67 10.24 -6.54
C LEU A 35 -0.87 11.64 -5.98
N ILE A 36 -1.48 12.54 -6.74
CA ILE A 36 -1.73 13.92 -6.33
C ILE A 36 -3.11 14.13 -5.71
N GLN A 37 -3.93 13.09 -5.59
CA GLN A 37 -5.30 13.24 -5.14
C GLN A 37 -5.40 13.76 -3.70
N VAL A 38 -6.32 14.69 -3.51
CA VAL A 38 -6.69 15.24 -2.21
C VAL A 38 -8.12 14.85 -1.82
N ASN A 39 -8.82 14.13 -2.70
CA ASN A 39 -10.19 13.69 -2.53
C ASN A 39 -10.25 12.18 -2.47
N ARG A 40 -10.84 11.64 -1.41
CA ARG A 40 -10.95 10.20 -1.17
C ARG A 40 -11.69 9.48 -2.31
N ILE A 41 -12.83 10.01 -2.72
CA ILE A 41 -13.68 9.37 -3.73
C ILE A 41 -12.94 9.28 -5.07
N MET A 42 -12.28 10.36 -5.46
CA MET A 42 -11.49 10.38 -6.70
C MET A 42 -10.30 9.44 -6.62
N PHE A 43 -9.64 9.37 -5.48
CA PHE A 43 -8.54 8.43 -5.29
C PHE A 43 -9.02 6.98 -5.49
N GLU A 44 -10.15 6.62 -4.87
CA GLU A 44 -10.72 5.28 -5.01
C GLU A 44 -11.09 4.96 -6.46
N GLU A 45 -11.83 5.85 -7.11
CA GLU A 45 -12.28 5.65 -8.48
C GLU A 45 -11.12 5.50 -9.47
N LEU A 46 -10.15 6.41 -9.40
CA LEU A 46 -8.99 6.37 -10.29
C LEU A 46 -8.11 5.15 -10.02
N SER A 47 -7.95 4.78 -8.77
CA SER A 47 -7.17 3.60 -8.38
C SER A 47 -7.83 2.32 -8.89
N ILE A 48 -9.14 2.18 -8.71
CA ILE A 48 -9.90 1.01 -9.17
C ILE A 48 -9.80 0.87 -10.69
N ASP A 49 -10.00 1.96 -11.43
CA ASP A 49 -9.90 1.96 -12.89
C ASP A 49 -8.51 1.55 -13.35
N PHE A 50 -7.48 2.09 -12.73
CA PHE A 50 -6.11 1.77 -13.08
C PHE A 50 -5.78 0.30 -12.79
N ILE A 51 -6.16 -0.19 -11.61
CA ILE A 51 -5.95 -1.59 -11.22
C ILE A 51 -6.62 -2.54 -12.22
N LYS A 52 -7.85 -2.25 -12.63
CA LYS A 52 -8.57 -3.03 -13.64
C LYS A 52 -7.85 -3.04 -14.98
N LYS A 53 -7.39 -1.90 -15.44
CA LYS A 53 -6.65 -1.79 -16.71
C LYS A 53 -5.36 -2.61 -16.70
N CYS A 54 -4.75 -2.74 -15.54
CA CYS A 54 -3.52 -3.51 -15.38
C CYS A 54 -3.76 -5.01 -15.11
N GLY A 55 -5.00 -5.44 -15.05
CA GLY A 55 -5.33 -6.83 -14.75
C GLY A 55 -5.10 -7.21 -13.28
N GLY A 56 -5.14 -6.23 -12.38
CA GLY A 56 -4.97 -6.46 -10.94
C GLY A 56 -6.26 -6.93 -10.26
N ILE A 57 -6.21 -6.98 -8.94
CA ILE A 57 -7.31 -7.48 -8.12
C ILE A 57 -8.02 -6.29 -7.45
N VAL A 58 -9.33 -6.18 -7.67
CA VAL A 58 -10.14 -5.13 -7.08
C VAL A 58 -10.96 -5.70 -5.93
N ALA A 59 -10.83 -5.10 -4.75
CA ALA A 59 -11.47 -5.60 -3.53
C ALA A 59 -12.99 -5.73 -3.66
N GLN A 60 -13.66 -4.76 -4.27
CA GLN A 60 -15.11 -4.75 -4.43
C GLN A 60 -15.62 -5.86 -5.37
N GLU A 61 -14.84 -6.24 -6.38
CA GLU A 61 -15.24 -7.21 -7.38
C GLU A 61 -14.77 -8.61 -7.05
N ASP A 62 -13.49 -8.74 -6.68
CA ASP A 62 -12.88 -10.04 -6.44
C ASP A 62 -12.98 -10.47 -4.98
N GLY A 63 -13.01 -9.51 -4.07
CA GLY A 63 -13.19 -9.74 -2.64
C GLY A 63 -12.08 -10.53 -1.95
N LYS A 64 -11.05 -10.96 -2.67
CA LYS A 64 -10.00 -11.82 -2.14
C LYS A 64 -8.66 -11.12 -2.10
N TRP A 65 -8.06 -11.10 -0.92
CA TRP A 65 -6.69 -10.68 -0.74
C TRP A 65 -5.77 -11.58 -1.57
N PRO A 66 -4.94 -11.02 -2.47
CA PRO A 66 -4.21 -11.82 -3.45
C PRO A 66 -2.90 -12.42 -2.95
N HIS A 67 -2.49 -12.10 -1.73
CA HIS A 67 -1.18 -12.52 -1.21
C HIS A 67 -1.30 -13.60 -0.15
N LEU A 68 -0.18 -14.29 0.11
CA LEU A 68 -0.10 -15.29 1.17
C LEU A 68 0.08 -14.68 2.56
N TRP A 69 0.50 -13.42 2.62
CA TRP A 69 0.72 -12.67 3.85
C TRP A 69 -0.51 -11.84 4.21
N SER A 70 -0.61 -11.44 5.47
CA SER A 70 -1.84 -10.85 6.01
C SER A 70 -1.96 -9.34 5.84
N ASP A 71 -0.87 -8.65 5.54
CA ASP A 71 -0.86 -7.20 5.33
C ASP A 71 0.23 -6.81 4.33
N SER A 72 0.41 -5.51 4.10
CA SER A 72 1.31 -5.03 3.05
C SER A 72 2.79 -4.98 3.41
N ARG A 73 3.21 -5.57 4.54
CA ARG A 73 4.63 -5.55 4.92
C ARG A 73 5.52 -6.21 3.89
N MET A 74 5.01 -7.23 3.23
CA MET A 74 5.74 -8.01 2.21
C MET A 74 5.45 -7.56 0.78
N SER A 75 4.57 -6.60 0.59
CA SER A 75 4.33 -6.01 -0.73
C SER A 75 5.40 -4.97 -1.01
N ASP A 76 5.83 -4.87 -2.26
CA ASP A 76 6.89 -3.95 -2.63
C ASP A 76 6.53 -2.50 -2.33
N TYR A 77 5.28 -2.12 -2.63
CA TYR A 77 4.78 -0.77 -2.39
C TYR A 77 3.35 -0.82 -1.86
N SER A 78 2.97 0.23 -1.15
CA SER A 78 1.57 0.50 -0.82
C SER A 78 1.29 1.98 -1.05
N TYR A 79 0.15 2.27 -1.66
CA TYR A 79 -0.30 3.64 -1.90
C TYR A 79 -1.53 3.87 -1.04
N ILE A 80 -1.45 4.88 -0.18
CA ILE A 80 -2.40 5.07 0.91
C ILE A 80 -2.94 6.48 0.87
N PHE A 81 -4.25 6.62 0.71
CA PHE A 81 -4.89 7.90 0.91
C PHE A 81 -5.15 8.09 2.41
N HIS A 82 -4.57 9.13 2.98
CA HIS A 82 -4.75 9.48 4.39
C HIS A 82 -5.89 10.48 4.51
N PRO A 83 -7.08 10.08 5.03
CA PRO A 83 -8.24 10.98 5.07
C PRO A 83 -8.01 12.23 5.90
N GLY A 84 -7.29 12.12 7.00
CA GLY A 84 -7.00 13.25 7.89
C GLY A 84 -6.08 14.29 7.28
N HIS A 85 -5.14 13.88 6.44
CA HIS A 85 -4.21 14.77 5.76
C HIS A 85 -4.69 15.14 4.35
N GLU A 86 -5.73 14.48 3.85
CA GLU A 86 -6.22 14.64 2.49
C GLU A 86 -5.08 14.53 1.47
N LYS A 87 -4.31 13.45 1.59
CA LYS A 87 -3.07 13.27 0.82
C LYS A 87 -2.76 11.80 0.62
N VAL A 88 -2.11 11.48 -0.51
CA VAL A 88 -1.62 10.14 -0.81
C VAL A 88 -0.18 9.99 -0.32
N TYR A 89 0.07 8.90 0.37
CA TYR A 89 1.42 8.50 0.80
C TYR A 89 1.79 7.16 0.18
N MET A 90 3.09 6.91 0.11
CA MET A 90 3.65 5.64 -0.35
C MET A 90 4.41 4.96 0.78
N HIS A 91 4.20 3.66 0.93
CA HIS A 91 5.00 2.80 1.79
C HIS A 91 5.82 1.87 0.91
N GLN A 92 7.03 1.56 1.36
CA GLN A 92 7.95 0.69 0.67
C GLN A 92 8.33 -0.49 1.56
N MET A 93 8.40 -1.69 1.01
CA MET A 93 8.74 -2.90 1.76
C MET A 93 10.04 -2.73 2.55
N GLY A 94 10.02 -3.13 3.81
CA GLY A 94 11.19 -3.08 4.68
C GLY A 94 11.49 -1.73 5.30
N VAL A 95 10.72 -0.70 4.94
CA VAL A 95 10.92 0.66 5.47
C VAL A 95 9.70 1.04 6.30
N ASN A 96 9.91 1.46 7.54
CA ASN A 96 8.82 1.81 8.46
C ASN A 96 8.52 3.31 8.43
N LEU A 97 8.40 3.88 7.23
CA LEU A 97 8.12 5.28 7.00
C LEU A 97 7.15 5.42 5.84
N LEU A 98 6.42 6.53 5.83
CA LEU A 98 5.63 6.92 4.68
C LEU A 98 6.37 8.01 3.90
N PHE A 99 6.29 7.92 2.59
CA PHE A 99 6.94 8.86 1.69
C PHE A 99 5.90 9.63 0.89
N ASP A 100 6.26 10.85 0.50
CA ASP A 100 5.49 11.61 -0.47
C ASP A 100 5.87 11.11 -1.88
N PRO A 101 4.97 10.40 -2.59
CA PRO A 101 5.32 9.82 -3.88
C PRO A 101 5.64 10.89 -4.93
N VAL A 102 5.02 12.06 -4.84
CA VAL A 102 5.28 13.15 -5.79
C VAL A 102 6.70 13.68 -5.64
N LYS A 103 7.17 13.81 -4.40
CA LYS A 103 8.56 14.22 -4.15
C LYS A 103 9.57 13.21 -4.68
N ILE A 104 9.28 11.93 -4.55
CA ILE A 104 10.12 10.88 -5.13
C ILE A 104 10.22 11.05 -6.65
N LEU A 105 9.08 11.29 -7.32
CA LEU A 105 9.05 11.51 -8.77
C LEU A 105 9.78 12.79 -9.18
N GLN A 106 9.83 13.79 -8.31
CA GLN A 106 10.55 15.05 -8.54
C GLN A 106 12.06 14.93 -8.28
N GLY A 107 12.52 13.77 -7.82
CA GLY A 107 13.94 13.54 -7.58
C GLY A 107 14.43 13.90 -6.18
N PHE A 108 13.56 14.21 -5.23
CA PHE A 108 13.95 14.43 -3.84
C PHE A 108 14.45 13.12 -3.22
N SER A 109 15.37 13.23 -2.27
CA SER A 109 15.86 12.06 -1.56
C SER A 109 14.76 11.43 -0.71
N THR A 110 14.95 10.16 -0.31
CA THR A 110 14.00 9.48 0.58
C THR A 110 13.87 10.20 1.92
N ILE A 111 14.93 10.82 2.41
CA ILE A 111 14.90 11.61 3.64
C ILE A 111 13.98 12.82 3.50
N GLU A 112 14.09 13.55 2.38
CA GLU A 112 13.28 14.73 2.11
C GLU A 112 11.83 14.40 1.80
N SER A 113 11.57 13.15 1.35
CA SER A 113 10.25 12.71 0.94
C SER A 113 9.47 12.01 2.04
N ASN A 114 10.10 11.70 3.17
CA ASN A 114 9.44 10.97 4.23
C ASN A 114 8.49 11.85 5.02
N SER A 115 7.46 11.23 5.59
CA SER A 115 6.57 11.84 6.56
C SER A 115 6.51 10.93 7.76
N PHE A 116 6.75 11.48 8.94
CA PHE A 116 6.67 10.72 10.17
C PHE A 116 5.23 10.72 10.66
N LEU A 117 4.65 9.55 10.82
CA LEU A 117 3.31 9.39 11.37
C LEU A 117 3.37 8.49 12.60
N ASP A 118 2.63 8.86 13.63
CA ASP A 118 2.52 8.07 14.86
C ASP A 118 1.67 6.82 14.68
N THR A 119 0.86 6.79 13.64
CA THR A 119 -0.05 5.68 13.36
C THR A 119 0.68 4.55 12.64
N PRO A 120 0.44 3.29 13.00
CA PRO A 120 1.01 2.16 12.27
C PRO A 120 0.66 2.21 10.79
N ILE A 121 1.64 1.95 9.93
CA ILE A 121 1.49 2.07 8.49
C ILE A 121 1.05 0.77 7.81
N PHE A 122 1.08 -0.36 8.49
CA PHE A 122 0.68 -1.64 7.93
C PHE A 122 -0.83 -1.80 8.07
N PRO A 123 -1.58 -1.59 6.98
CA PRO A 123 -3.01 -1.36 7.13
C PRO A 123 -3.82 -2.60 7.49
N VAL A 124 -3.99 -3.51 6.59
CA VAL A 124 -4.95 -4.59 6.79
C VAL A 124 -4.27 -5.89 7.21
N MET A 125 -4.80 -6.51 8.25
CA MET A 125 -4.37 -7.84 8.65
C MET A 125 -5.56 -8.80 8.55
N ARG A 126 -5.41 -9.80 7.70
CA ARG A 126 -6.43 -10.81 7.53
C ARG A 126 -6.20 -11.97 8.48
N LYS A 127 -7.23 -12.33 9.23
CA LYS A 127 -7.15 -13.38 10.23
C LYS A 127 -6.77 -14.74 9.62
N GLU A 128 -7.35 -15.07 8.49
CA GLU A 128 -7.15 -16.35 7.82
C GLU A 128 -5.73 -16.56 7.30
N THR A 129 -4.97 -15.50 7.10
CA THR A 129 -3.59 -15.60 6.60
C THR A 129 -2.55 -15.24 7.65
N LYS A 130 -2.96 -14.82 8.84
CA LYS A 130 -2.05 -14.34 9.88
C LYS A 130 -0.97 -15.35 10.25
N ILE A 131 -1.35 -16.60 10.49
CA ILE A 131 -0.40 -17.65 10.89
C ILE A 131 0.62 -17.88 9.77
N LYS A 132 0.16 -17.98 8.52
CA LYS A 132 1.04 -18.15 7.37
C LYS A 132 2.02 -17.00 7.22
N THR A 133 1.55 -15.79 7.45
CA THR A 133 2.39 -14.59 7.38
C THR A 133 3.48 -14.63 8.43
N GLU A 134 3.16 -15.00 9.66
CA GLU A 134 4.14 -15.13 10.73
C GLU A 134 5.23 -16.16 10.38
N GLU A 135 4.83 -17.31 9.84
CA GLU A 135 5.76 -18.34 9.40
C GLU A 135 6.69 -17.86 8.29
N ILE A 136 6.13 -17.22 7.27
CA ILE A 136 6.90 -16.68 6.14
C ILE A 136 7.90 -15.64 6.63
N LEU A 137 7.47 -14.71 7.46
CA LEU A 137 8.34 -13.66 7.97
C LEU A 137 9.49 -14.22 8.82
N LYS A 138 9.22 -15.25 9.61
CA LYS A 138 10.25 -15.94 10.38
C LYS A 138 11.29 -16.60 9.48
N GLU A 139 10.86 -17.26 8.41
CA GLU A 139 11.77 -17.90 7.45
C GLU A 139 12.72 -16.88 6.83
N TYR A 140 12.24 -15.68 6.55
CA TYR A 140 13.05 -14.61 5.97
C TYR A 140 13.78 -13.76 7.01
N GLY A 141 13.65 -14.08 8.28
CA GLY A 141 14.33 -13.34 9.35
C GLY A 141 13.73 -11.98 9.68
N TYR A 142 12.51 -11.72 9.23
CA TYR A 142 11.82 -10.47 9.55
C TYR A 142 11.05 -10.58 10.87
N PRO A 143 11.17 -9.59 11.75
CA PRO A 143 10.34 -9.56 12.94
C PRO A 143 8.88 -9.29 12.55
N TYR A 144 7.98 -10.10 13.03
CA TYR A 144 6.55 -9.88 12.86
C TYR A 144 5.97 -9.33 14.15
N THR A 145 5.51 -8.08 14.08
CA THR A 145 4.80 -7.44 15.18
C THR A 145 3.39 -7.15 14.70
N ALA A 146 2.40 -7.69 15.41
CA ALA A 146 1.01 -7.39 15.10
C ALA A 146 0.78 -5.90 15.33
N THR A 147 0.39 -5.20 14.28
CA THR A 147 0.00 -3.79 14.37
C THR A 147 -1.48 -3.70 14.64
N VAL A 148 -1.84 -2.78 15.46
CA VAL A 148 -3.23 -2.57 15.87
C VAL A 148 -3.81 -1.40 15.09
#